data_2f86e1b4ba430180d61a8270fe2864db
#
_entry.id   2f86e1b4ba430180d61a8270fe2864db
#
_cell.length_a   1.000
_cell.length_b   1.000
_cell.length_c   1.000
_cell.angle_alpha   90.00
_cell.angle_beta   90.00
_cell.angle_gamma   90.00
#
_symmetry.space_group_name_H-M   'P 1'
#
loop_
_entity.id
_entity.type
_entity.pdbx_description
1 polymer ?
#
loop_
_entity_poly.entity_id
_entity_poly.type
_entity_poly.pdbx_seq_one_letter_code
_entity_poly.pdbx_strand_id
1 'polypeptide(L)'
;MAKISKRRQAFAAKVDRQKLYPIDDALALVKECASAKFDESIDVAVQLGIDAKKSDQVVRGSVVLPAGTGKSVRVAVFAQGEKAEQARAAGAEVVGMEDLAEQIKAGQMDFDIVIASPDTMRIVGTLGQILGPRGLMPNPKVGTVTPDVATAVKNAKAGQVQFRVDKAGIIHATIGRASFEPTALRTNLSALIEALQKTKPATSKGVYLRKIALSSTMGVGVRVDQGSLAAQ
;
A
#
# COMPACT_ATOMS: atom_id res chain seq x y z
N MET A 1 20.68 -7.69 31.19
CA MET A 1 20.32 -7.40 29.80
C MET A 1 19.46 -8.52 29.25
N ALA A 2 18.39 -8.24 28.50
CA ALA A 2 17.55 -9.27 27.89
C ALA A 2 18.34 -10.06 26.83
N LYS A 3 18.24 -11.40 26.86
CA LYS A 3 18.95 -12.28 25.91
C LYS A 3 18.37 -12.08 24.49
N ILE A 4 19.23 -11.74 23.52
CA ILE A 4 18.83 -11.57 22.11
C ILE A 4 18.39 -12.93 21.55
N SER A 5 17.23 -12.99 20.88
CA SER A 5 16.74 -14.23 20.29
C SER A 5 17.68 -14.76 19.20
N LYS A 6 17.76 -16.08 19.00
CA LYS A 6 18.60 -16.73 17.99
C LYS A 6 18.36 -16.15 16.58
N ARG A 7 17.10 -15.88 16.23
CA ARG A 7 16.72 -15.26 14.96
C ARG A 7 17.35 -13.87 14.80
N ARG A 8 17.30 -13.04 15.84
CA ARG A 8 17.85 -11.68 15.81
C ARG A 8 19.39 -11.68 15.74
N GLN A 9 20.03 -12.70 16.32
CA GLN A 9 21.46 -12.92 16.18
C GLN A 9 21.84 -13.28 14.74
N ALA A 10 21.08 -14.19 14.10
CA ALA A 10 21.27 -14.56 12.70
C ALA A 10 21.11 -13.36 11.75
N PHE A 11 20.14 -12.48 12.01
CA PHE A 11 19.97 -11.24 11.23
C PHE A 11 21.14 -10.28 11.41
N ALA A 12 21.64 -10.12 12.63
CA ALA A 12 22.75 -9.22 12.91
C ALA A 12 24.07 -9.67 12.26
N ALA A 13 24.21 -10.98 12.01
CA ALA A 13 25.37 -11.52 11.30
C ALA A 13 25.31 -11.26 9.78
N LYS A 14 24.09 -11.11 9.20
CA LYS A 14 23.89 -10.96 7.75
C LYS A 14 23.75 -9.51 7.32
N VAL A 15 23.13 -8.66 8.14
CA VAL A 15 22.74 -7.30 7.78
C VAL A 15 23.37 -6.28 8.73
N ASP A 16 24.21 -5.40 8.16
CA ASP A 16 24.69 -4.21 8.86
C ASP A 16 23.64 -3.10 8.73
N ARG A 17 23.11 -2.64 9.86
CA ARG A 17 22.07 -1.61 9.91
C ARG A 17 22.57 -0.20 9.54
N GLN A 18 23.86 0.04 9.54
CA GLN A 18 24.43 1.35 9.18
C GLN A 18 24.74 1.45 7.71
N LYS A 19 24.99 0.33 7.05
CA LYS A 19 25.32 0.25 5.61
C LYS A 19 24.09 0.56 4.74
N LEU A 20 24.33 1.30 3.65
CA LEU A 20 23.40 1.46 2.55
C LEU A 20 23.69 0.38 1.51
N TYR A 21 22.68 -0.35 1.11
CA TYR A 21 22.81 -1.45 0.14
C TYR A 21 22.24 -1.02 -1.21
N PRO A 22 22.87 -1.39 -2.33
CA PRO A 22 22.25 -1.31 -3.64
C PRO A 22 20.90 -2.06 -3.63
N ILE A 23 19.97 -1.64 -4.51
CA ILE A 23 18.60 -2.19 -4.52
C ILE A 23 18.56 -3.71 -4.67
N ASP A 24 19.39 -4.26 -5.58
CA ASP A 24 19.39 -5.68 -5.89
C ASP A 24 19.92 -6.50 -4.71
N ASP A 25 21.00 -6.04 -4.07
CA ASP A 25 21.55 -6.65 -2.85
C ASP A 25 20.56 -6.55 -1.68
N ALA A 26 19.89 -5.41 -1.54
CA ALA A 26 18.89 -5.21 -0.49
C ALA A 26 17.71 -6.17 -0.65
N LEU A 27 17.19 -6.35 -1.87
CA LEU A 27 16.12 -7.30 -2.17
C LEU A 27 16.55 -8.75 -1.93
N ALA A 28 17.75 -9.12 -2.33
CA ALA A 28 18.31 -10.46 -2.08
C ALA A 28 18.42 -10.74 -0.58
N LEU A 29 18.98 -9.80 0.20
CA LEU A 29 19.11 -9.91 1.66
C LEU A 29 17.76 -10.00 2.37
N VAL A 30 16.77 -9.20 1.95
CA VAL A 30 15.41 -9.25 2.53
C VAL A 30 14.77 -10.61 2.28
N LYS A 31 14.89 -11.16 1.08
CA LYS A 31 14.39 -12.51 0.74
C LYS A 31 15.12 -13.60 1.53
N GLU A 32 16.44 -13.51 1.68
CA GLU A 32 17.23 -14.45 2.46
C GLU A 32 16.89 -14.43 3.97
N CYS A 33 16.48 -13.25 4.47
CA CYS A 33 16.04 -13.07 5.85
C CYS A 33 14.57 -13.48 6.08
N ALA A 34 13.79 -13.72 5.03
CA ALA A 34 12.41 -14.20 5.12
C ALA A 34 12.40 -15.68 5.53
N SER A 35 12.24 -15.94 6.82
CA SER A 35 12.38 -17.29 7.42
C SER A 35 11.08 -17.82 8.02
N ALA A 36 9.93 -17.17 7.80
CA ALA A 36 8.65 -17.62 8.31
C ALA A 36 8.11 -18.80 7.48
N LYS A 37 7.18 -19.56 8.08
CA LYS A 37 6.54 -20.72 7.43
C LYS A 37 5.44 -20.32 6.41
N PHE A 38 5.17 -19.03 6.29
CA PHE A 38 4.19 -18.47 5.33
C PHE A 38 4.91 -17.56 4.33
N ASP A 39 4.27 -17.28 3.21
CA ASP A 39 4.80 -16.35 2.22
C ASP A 39 4.76 -14.92 2.78
N GLU A 40 5.93 -14.41 3.20
CA GLU A 40 6.06 -13.10 3.82
C GLU A 40 5.81 -11.98 2.80
N SER A 41 5.15 -10.91 3.22
CA SER A 41 5.08 -9.67 2.44
C SER A 41 6.43 -8.96 2.48
N ILE A 42 6.79 -8.32 1.39
CA ILE A 42 7.92 -7.39 1.34
C ILE A 42 7.36 -5.98 1.38
N ASP A 43 7.72 -5.27 2.44
CA ASP A 43 7.24 -3.94 2.73
C ASP A 43 8.36 -2.92 2.57
N VAL A 44 7.99 -1.74 2.12
CA VAL A 44 8.87 -0.59 2.02
C VAL A 44 8.45 0.51 2.97
N ALA A 45 9.41 1.11 3.65
CA ALA A 45 9.25 2.31 4.43
C ALA A 45 10.05 3.44 3.78
N VAL A 46 9.36 4.50 3.34
CA VAL A 46 9.96 5.67 2.70
C VAL A 46 9.80 6.88 3.59
N GLN A 47 10.90 7.41 4.11
CA GLN A 47 10.91 8.64 4.86
C GLN A 47 10.96 9.83 3.92
N LEU A 48 9.94 10.68 3.99
CA LEU A 48 9.83 11.89 3.19
C LEU A 48 10.36 13.12 3.95
N GLY A 49 10.85 14.09 3.21
CA GLY A 49 11.28 15.41 3.70
C GLY A 49 10.13 16.40 3.77
N ILE A 50 9.06 16.05 4.46
CA ILE A 50 7.85 16.86 4.62
C ILE A 50 7.50 17.06 6.09
N ASP A 51 6.72 18.08 6.37
CA ASP A 51 6.11 18.31 7.68
C ASP A 51 4.68 17.75 7.70
N ALA A 52 4.53 16.54 8.24
CA ALA A 52 3.25 15.84 8.31
C ALA A 52 2.19 16.53 9.18
N LYS A 53 2.57 17.55 9.97
CA LYS A 53 1.63 18.35 10.76
C LYS A 53 0.87 19.36 9.90
N LYS A 54 1.45 19.76 8.76
CA LYS A 54 0.82 20.68 7.83
C LYS A 54 -0.08 19.94 6.87
N SER A 55 -1.35 20.33 6.81
CA SER A 55 -2.37 19.68 5.97
C SER A 55 -2.07 19.77 4.46
N ASP A 56 -1.35 20.80 4.03
CA ASP A 56 -0.91 21.03 2.66
C ASP A 56 0.26 20.13 2.22
N GLN A 57 0.99 19.55 3.21
CA GLN A 57 2.11 18.64 2.97
C GLN A 57 1.76 17.15 3.17
N VAL A 58 0.49 16.85 3.48
CA VAL A 58 0.05 15.46 3.64
C VAL A 58 0.00 14.76 2.28
N VAL A 59 0.92 13.81 2.08
CA VAL A 59 0.99 12.98 0.89
C VAL A 59 0.07 11.77 1.06
N ARG A 60 -0.85 11.60 0.12
CA ARG A 60 -1.76 10.46 0.04
C ARG A 60 -2.09 10.17 -1.41
N GLY A 61 -2.07 8.91 -1.77
CA GLY A 61 -2.39 8.47 -3.13
C GLY A 61 -2.51 6.97 -3.25
N SER A 62 -2.55 6.51 -4.48
CA SER A 62 -2.50 5.09 -4.82
C SER A 62 -1.63 4.89 -6.05
N VAL A 63 -1.11 3.70 -6.19
CA VAL A 63 -0.34 3.24 -7.34
C VAL A 63 -0.76 1.81 -7.68
N VAL A 64 -0.91 1.53 -8.96
CA VAL A 64 -1.09 0.17 -9.45
C VAL A 64 0.29 -0.41 -9.69
N LEU A 65 0.62 -1.48 -8.99
CA LEU A 65 1.91 -2.15 -9.12
C LEU A 65 1.94 -3.02 -10.38
N PRO A 66 2.94 -2.86 -11.28
CA PRO A 66 2.97 -3.61 -12.54
C PRO A 66 2.98 -5.12 -12.38
N ALA A 67 3.68 -5.65 -11.37
CA ALA A 67 3.71 -7.07 -11.06
C ALA A 67 2.63 -7.51 -10.05
N GLY A 68 1.73 -6.60 -9.66
CA GLY A 68 0.72 -6.84 -8.62
C GLY A 68 1.29 -6.94 -7.21
N THR A 69 0.44 -7.24 -6.24
CA THR A 69 0.81 -7.42 -4.82
C THR A 69 0.93 -8.88 -4.41
N GLY A 70 0.49 -9.83 -5.24
CA GLY A 70 0.40 -11.26 -4.89
C GLY A 70 -0.68 -11.60 -3.86
N LYS A 71 -1.59 -10.65 -3.57
CA LYS A 71 -2.74 -10.86 -2.69
C LYS A 71 -4.02 -10.81 -3.51
N SER A 72 -4.90 -11.79 -3.34
CA SER A 72 -6.27 -11.70 -3.85
C SER A 72 -7.05 -10.71 -3.00
N VAL A 73 -7.60 -9.68 -3.63
CA VAL A 73 -8.32 -8.60 -2.95
C VAL A 73 -9.81 -8.76 -3.20
N ARG A 74 -10.60 -8.80 -2.14
CA ARG A 74 -12.06 -8.82 -2.20
C ARG A 74 -12.56 -7.38 -2.24
N VAL A 75 -13.32 -7.05 -3.26
CA VAL A 75 -13.78 -5.68 -3.52
C VAL A 75 -15.28 -5.57 -3.28
N ALA A 76 -15.66 -4.66 -2.38
CA ALA A 76 -17.05 -4.25 -2.20
C ALA A 76 -17.31 -2.93 -2.91
N VAL A 77 -18.44 -2.82 -3.58
CA VAL A 77 -18.77 -1.66 -4.40
C VAL A 77 -20.14 -1.09 -4.02
N PHE A 78 -20.15 0.18 -3.69
CA PHE A 78 -21.37 0.96 -3.55
C PHE A 78 -21.71 1.62 -4.89
N ALA A 79 -22.65 1.02 -5.62
CA ALA A 79 -23.13 1.54 -6.89
C ALA A 79 -24.58 1.14 -7.13
N GLN A 80 -25.29 1.89 -7.98
CA GLN A 80 -26.68 1.68 -8.33
C GLN A 80 -26.86 1.61 -9.85
N GLY A 81 -27.87 0.86 -10.30
CA GLY A 81 -28.24 0.75 -11.71
C GLY A 81 -27.14 0.15 -12.56
N GLU A 82 -26.88 0.75 -13.71
CA GLU A 82 -25.89 0.31 -14.69
C GLU A 82 -24.47 0.18 -14.12
N LYS A 83 -24.08 1.11 -13.22
CA LYS A 83 -22.76 1.08 -12.56
C LYS A 83 -22.60 -0.17 -11.68
N ALA A 84 -23.69 -0.69 -11.10
CA ALA A 84 -23.65 -1.92 -10.30
C ALA A 84 -23.42 -3.15 -11.19
N GLU A 85 -24.03 -3.19 -12.39
CA GLU A 85 -23.80 -4.27 -13.37
C GLU A 85 -22.36 -4.25 -13.90
N GLN A 86 -21.86 -3.07 -14.23
CA GLN A 86 -20.47 -2.86 -14.64
C GLN A 86 -19.48 -3.31 -13.55
N ALA A 87 -19.77 -3.03 -12.28
CA ALA A 87 -18.94 -3.49 -11.16
C ALA A 87 -18.92 -5.01 -11.03
N ARG A 88 -20.07 -5.67 -11.17
CA ARG A 88 -20.17 -7.15 -11.17
C ARG A 88 -19.43 -7.75 -12.34
N ALA A 89 -19.59 -7.20 -13.54
CA ALA A 89 -18.89 -7.64 -14.74
C ALA A 89 -17.37 -7.46 -14.62
N ALA A 90 -16.90 -6.41 -13.90
CA ALA A 90 -15.49 -6.20 -13.59
C ALA A 90 -14.97 -7.15 -12.49
N GLY A 91 -15.83 -7.92 -11.84
CA GLY A 91 -15.49 -8.95 -10.87
C GLY A 91 -15.56 -8.48 -9.41
N ALA A 92 -16.34 -7.46 -9.06
CA ALA A 92 -16.60 -7.13 -7.66
C ALA A 92 -17.35 -8.27 -6.96
N GLU A 93 -16.91 -8.65 -5.75
CA GLU A 93 -17.51 -9.75 -4.98
C GLU A 93 -18.85 -9.35 -4.36
N VAL A 94 -18.92 -8.12 -3.85
CA VAL A 94 -20.11 -7.58 -3.21
C VAL A 94 -20.48 -6.25 -3.86
N VAL A 95 -21.70 -6.16 -4.38
CA VAL A 95 -22.21 -4.91 -4.99
C VAL A 95 -23.58 -4.65 -4.41
N GLY A 96 -23.77 -3.49 -3.81
CA GLY A 96 -25.03 -3.11 -3.18
C GLY A 96 -25.07 -1.64 -2.79
N MET A 97 -26.14 -1.25 -2.13
CA MET A 97 -26.33 0.10 -1.56
C MET A 97 -26.72 0.02 -0.09
N GLU A 98 -28.02 0.08 0.19
CA GLU A 98 -28.55 0.05 1.55
C GLU A 98 -28.36 -1.33 2.18
N ASP A 99 -28.58 -2.39 1.42
CA ASP A 99 -28.35 -3.78 1.82
C ASP A 99 -26.89 -4.00 2.30
N LEU A 100 -25.93 -3.50 1.54
CA LEU A 100 -24.50 -3.57 1.89
C LEU A 100 -24.22 -2.69 3.13
N ALA A 101 -24.86 -1.54 3.26
CA ALA A 101 -24.71 -0.68 4.42
C ALA A 101 -25.23 -1.35 5.70
N GLU A 102 -26.34 -2.09 5.61
CA GLU A 102 -26.89 -2.85 6.75
C GLU A 102 -25.98 -4.02 7.14
N GLN A 103 -25.42 -4.75 6.17
CA GLN A 103 -24.45 -5.81 6.42
C GLN A 103 -23.21 -5.28 7.15
N ILE A 104 -22.69 -4.12 6.74
CA ILE A 104 -21.55 -3.46 7.39
C ILE A 104 -21.91 -3.02 8.83
N LYS A 105 -23.11 -2.48 9.05
CA LYS A 105 -23.60 -2.13 10.39
C LYS A 105 -23.75 -3.37 11.28
N ALA A 106 -24.15 -4.51 10.70
CA ALA A 106 -24.23 -5.79 11.39
C ALA A 106 -22.84 -6.42 11.66
N GLY A 107 -21.76 -5.81 11.17
CA GLY A 107 -20.38 -6.28 11.36
C GLY A 107 -19.88 -7.27 10.31
N GLN A 108 -20.66 -7.57 9.28
CA GLN A 108 -20.25 -8.44 8.18
C GLN A 108 -19.40 -7.61 7.19
N MET A 109 -18.09 -7.84 7.20
CA MET A 109 -17.12 -7.09 6.38
C MET A 109 -16.10 -8.05 5.79
N ASP A 110 -16.56 -8.90 4.87
CA ASP A 110 -15.74 -9.90 4.16
C ASP A 110 -15.10 -9.32 2.89
N PHE A 111 -14.60 -8.08 2.97
CA PHE A 111 -13.94 -7.37 1.88
C PHE A 111 -12.71 -6.60 2.37
N ASP A 112 -11.77 -6.39 1.45
CA ASP A 112 -10.48 -5.73 1.72
C ASP A 112 -10.44 -4.29 1.20
N ILE A 113 -11.25 -3.96 0.18
CA ILE A 113 -11.35 -2.62 -0.40
C ILE A 113 -12.80 -2.26 -0.64
N VAL A 114 -13.14 -0.98 -0.37
CA VAL A 114 -14.45 -0.41 -0.67
C VAL A 114 -14.31 0.65 -1.75
N ILE A 115 -15.09 0.51 -2.81
CA ILE A 115 -15.21 1.48 -3.90
C ILE A 115 -16.61 2.05 -3.87
N ALA A 116 -16.75 3.34 -4.16
CA ALA A 116 -18.04 4.01 -4.16
C ALA A 116 -18.18 4.92 -5.39
N SER A 117 -19.37 4.97 -5.96
CA SER A 117 -19.70 6.05 -6.90
C SER A 117 -19.93 7.37 -6.13
N PRO A 118 -19.70 8.54 -6.73
CA PRO A 118 -19.93 9.81 -6.03
C PRO A 118 -21.36 9.95 -5.47
N ASP A 119 -22.33 9.41 -6.19
CA ASP A 119 -23.76 9.47 -5.86
C ASP A 119 -24.08 8.70 -4.55
N THR A 120 -23.38 7.59 -4.29
CA THR A 120 -23.60 6.73 -3.13
C THR A 120 -22.86 7.19 -1.87
N MET A 121 -22.00 8.19 -1.98
CA MET A 121 -21.20 8.69 -0.85
C MET A 121 -22.04 9.21 0.33
N ARG A 122 -23.29 9.61 0.08
CA ARG A 122 -24.22 9.98 1.14
C ARG A 122 -24.49 8.81 2.10
N ILE A 123 -24.67 7.61 1.56
CA ILE A 123 -24.91 6.39 2.35
C ILE A 123 -23.61 5.94 3.01
N VAL A 124 -22.51 5.89 2.23
CA VAL A 124 -21.17 5.51 2.73
C VAL A 124 -20.70 6.43 3.86
N GLY A 125 -21.06 7.72 3.81
CA GLY A 125 -20.75 8.70 4.86
C GLY A 125 -21.32 8.30 6.24
N THR A 126 -22.48 7.67 6.29
CA THR A 126 -23.09 7.16 7.55
C THR A 126 -22.30 6.03 8.18
N LEU A 127 -21.49 5.32 7.38
CA LEU A 127 -20.62 4.22 7.81
C LEU A 127 -19.22 4.67 8.22
N GLY A 128 -18.96 5.99 8.19
CA GLY A 128 -17.64 6.55 8.47
C GLY A 128 -17.04 6.15 9.81
N GLN A 129 -17.87 5.98 10.84
CA GLN A 129 -17.45 5.52 12.17
C GLN A 129 -16.98 4.06 12.19
N ILE A 130 -17.47 3.23 11.26
CA ILE A 130 -17.12 1.80 11.15
C ILE A 130 -15.95 1.61 10.18
N LEU A 131 -16.05 2.20 8.99
CA LEU A 131 -15.06 2.04 7.91
C LEU A 131 -13.79 2.88 8.13
N GLY A 132 -13.92 4.05 8.78
CA GLY A 132 -12.81 4.97 9.01
C GLY A 132 -11.66 4.38 9.83
N PRO A 133 -11.90 3.84 11.03
CA PRO A 133 -10.85 3.22 11.86
C PRO A 133 -10.16 2.02 11.20
N ARG A 134 -10.87 1.31 10.31
CA ARG A 134 -10.35 0.16 9.56
C ARG A 134 -9.59 0.58 8.28
N GLY A 135 -9.57 1.86 7.93
CA GLY A 135 -8.93 2.34 6.71
C GLY A 135 -9.68 2.00 5.41
N LEU A 136 -10.91 1.51 5.50
CA LEU A 136 -11.73 1.06 4.38
C LEU A 136 -12.60 2.19 3.78
N MET A 137 -12.57 3.38 4.36
CA MET A 137 -13.38 4.51 3.89
C MET A 137 -12.95 4.96 2.49
N PRO A 138 -13.85 4.95 1.48
CA PRO A 138 -13.53 5.42 0.14
C PRO A 138 -13.10 6.89 0.13
N ASN A 139 -12.15 7.21 -0.75
CA ASN A 139 -11.61 8.57 -0.85
C ASN A 139 -11.28 8.93 -2.31
N PRO A 140 -11.69 10.11 -2.80
CA PRO A 140 -11.40 10.58 -4.15
C PRO A 140 -9.90 10.66 -4.46
N LYS A 141 -9.07 11.10 -3.48
CA LYS A 141 -7.61 11.24 -3.66
C LYS A 141 -6.89 9.91 -3.90
N VAL A 142 -7.50 8.81 -3.53
CA VAL A 142 -6.98 7.45 -3.70
C VAL A 142 -7.59 6.77 -4.93
N GLY A 143 -8.61 7.39 -5.54
CA GLY A 143 -9.31 6.84 -6.69
C GLY A 143 -10.34 5.76 -6.34
N THR A 144 -10.71 5.62 -5.05
CA THR A 144 -11.77 4.69 -4.61
C THR A 144 -13.16 5.32 -4.62
N VAL A 145 -13.26 6.63 -4.89
CA VAL A 145 -14.51 7.33 -5.24
C VAL A 145 -14.38 7.81 -6.67
N THR A 146 -15.08 7.16 -7.59
CA THR A 146 -14.99 7.45 -9.02
C THR A 146 -16.32 7.16 -9.72
N PRO A 147 -16.66 7.90 -10.78
CA PRO A 147 -17.79 7.56 -11.64
C PRO A 147 -17.54 6.28 -12.46
N ASP A 148 -16.27 5.99 -12.81
CA ASP A 148 -15.85 4.77 -13.52
C ASP A 148 -15.48 3.67 -12.51
N VAL A 149 -16.52 2.97 -12.09
CA VAL A 149 -16.39 1.90 -11.08
C VAL A 149 -15.70 0.67 -11.67
N ALA A 150 -15.91 0.37 -12.95
CA ALA A 150 -15.33 -0.80 -13.59
C ALA A 150 -13.80 -0.75 -13.64
N THR A 151 -13.23 0.38 -14.04
CA THR A 151 -11.78 0.58 -14.04
C THR A 151 -11.21 0.57 -12.62
N ALA A 152 -11.91 1.14 -11.64
CA ALA A 152 -11.48 1.11 -10.25
C ALA A 152 -11.42 -0.33 -9.68
N VAL A 153 -12.41 -1.18 -9.99
CA VAL A 153 -12.41 -2.60 -9.58
C VAL A 153 -11.25 -3.36 -10.24
N LYS A 154 -11.03 -3.15 -11.54
CA LYS A 154 -9.90 -3.77 -12.27
C LYS A 154 -8.55 -3.37 -11.65
N ASN A 155 -8.36 -2.08 -11.37
CA ASN A 155 -7.13 -1.58 -10.74
C ASN A 155 -6.93 -2.16 -9.34
N ALA A 156 -7.99 -2.22 -8.53
CA ALA A 156 -7.94 -2.82 -7.20
C ALA A 156 -7.51 -4.28 -7.25
N LYS A 157 -8.02 -5.06 -8.22
CA LYS A 157 -7.64 -6.46 -8.45
C LYS A 157 -6.26 -6.63 -9.08
N ALA A 158 -5.83 -5.67 -9.89
CA ALA A 158 -4.50 -5.67 -10.50
C ALA A 158 -3.37 -5.37 -9.47
N GLY A 159 -3.70 -5.09 -8.22
CA GLY A 159 -2.71 -4.83 -7.18
C GLY A 159 -2.47 -3.35 -6.93
N GLN A 160 -3.54 -2.56 -6.88
CA GLN A 160 -3.47 -1.18 -6.44
C GLN A 160 -3.13 -1.10 -4.96
N VAL A 161 -2.04 -0.41 -4.64
CA VAL A 161 -1.60 -0.12 -3.28
C VAL A 161 -1.89 1.32 -2.93
N GLN A 162 -2.54 1.53 -1.79
CA GLN A 162 -2.79 2.84 -1.23
C GLN A 162 -1.66 3.22 -0.29
N PHE A 163 -1.23 4.47 -0.35
CA PHE A 163 -0.23 4.99 0.57
C PHE A 163 -0.69 6.29 1.21
N ARG A 164 -0.31 6.45 2.45
CA ARG A 164 -0.57 7.66 3.24
C ARG A 164 0.62 7.92 4.14
N VAL A 165 1.06 9.19 4.22
CA VAL A 165 2.09 9.59 5.15
C VAL A 165 1.57 9.50 6.59
N ASP A 166 2.40 9.00 7.49
CA ASP A 166 2.15 8.99 8.93
C ASP A 166 2.57 10.32 9.60
N LYS A 167 2.40 10.42 10.92
CA LYS A 167 2.78 11.61 11.70
C LYS A 167 4.29 11.88 11.72
N ALA A 168 5.11 10.87 11.43
CA ALA A 168 6.57 10.95 11.39
C ALA A 168 7.10 11.31 9.99
N GLY A 169 6.23 11.49 9.00
CA GLY A 169 6.62 11.76 7.61
C GLY A 169 7.08 10.51 6.86
N ILE A 170 6.64 9.32 7.30
CA ILE A 170 7.01 8.04 6.69
C ILE A 170 5.80 7.47 5.95
N ILE A 171 6.05 6.90 4.78
CA ILE A 171 5.07 6.11 4.03
C ILE A 171 5.44 4.64 4.14
N HIS A 172 4.45 3.82 4.42
CA HIS A 172 4.55 2.37 4.45
C HIS A 172 3.69 1.78 3.33
N ALA A 173 4.26 0.88 2.55
CA ALA A 173 3.56 0.20 1.47
C ALA A 173 4.13 -1.21 1.26
N THR A 174 3.28 -2.15 0.86
CA THR A 174 3.70 -3.49 0.44
C THR A 174 4.02 -3.46 -1.05
N ILE A 175 5.17 -3.98 -1.45
CA ILE A 175 5.61 -4.05 -2.84
C ILE A 175 5.50 -5.43 -3.46
N GLY A 176 5.19 -6.45 -2.68
CA GLY A 176 4.98 -7.82 -3.15
C GLY A 176 5.17 -8.87 -2.08
N ARG A 177 5.46 -10.08 -2.50
CA ARG A 177 5.68 -11.25 -1.65
C ARG A 177 7.13 -11.73 -1.74
N ALA A 178 7.59 -12.49 -0.74
CA ALA A 178 8.91 -13.11 -0.74
C ALA A 178 9.06 -14.16 -1.87
N SER A 179 7.95 -14.73 -2.34
CA SER A 179 7.88 -15.64 -3.51
C SER A 179 8.16 -14.95 -4.84
N PHE A 180 8.00 -13.61 -4.92
CA PHE A 180 8.21 -12.86 -6.17
C PHE A 180 9.68 -12.86 -6.58
N GLU A 181 9.93 -12.74 -7.88
CA GLU A 181 11.28 -12.53 -8.38
C GLU A 181 11.83 -11.15 -8.01
N PRO A 182 13.15 -11.01 -7.79
CA PRO A 182 13.77 -9.72 -7.45
C PRO A 182 13.49 -8.64 -8.51
N THR A 183 13.43 -9.00 -9.78
CA THR A 183 13.10 -8.10 -10.91
C THR A 183 11.69 -7.52 -10.79
N ALA A 184 10.70 -8.33 -10.45
CA ALA A 184 9.33 -7.91 -10.23
C ALA A 184 9.20 -6.96 -9.02
N LEU A 185 9.90 -7.26 -7.92
CA LEU A 185 9.93 -6.41 -6.73
C LEU A 185 10.61 -5.07 -7.02
N ARG A 186 11.70 -5.07 -7.80
CA ARG A 186 12.39 -3.86 -8.25
C ARG A 186 11.46 -2.98 -9.10
N THR A 187 10.76 -3.57 -10.07
CA THR A 187 9.80 -2.84 -10.92
C THR A 187 8.66 -2.23 -10.08
N ASN A 188 8.12 -2.98 -9.13
CA ASN A 188 7.09 -2.49 -8.21
C ASN A 188 7.61 -1.34 -7.32
N LEU A 189 8.83 -1.46 -6.81
CA LEU A 189 9.43 -0.39 -6.00
C LEU A 189 9.68 0.87 -6.83
N SER A 190 10.18 0.74 -8.05
CA SER A 190 10.39 1.88 -8.96
C SER A 190 9.06 2.60 -9.26
N ALA A 191 8.00 1.85 -9.58
CA ALA A 191 6.67 2.41 -9.82
C ALA A 191 6.12 3.17 -8.59
N LEU A 192 6.33 2.64 -7.38
CA LEU A 192 5.94 3.34 -6.15
C LEU A 192 6.72 4.64 -5.95
N ILE A 193 8.04 4.62 -6.17
CA ILE A 193 8.89 5.81 -6.01
C ILE A 193 8.53 6.88 -7.02
N GLU A 194 8.27 6.53 -8.27
CA GLU A 194 7.79 7.47 -9.29
C GLU A 194 6.46 8.10 -8.89
N ALA A 195 5.51 7.28 -8.40
CA ALA A 195 4.22 7.78 -7.91
C ALA A 195 4.40 8.77 -6.74
N LEU A 196 5.34 8.49 -5.83
CA LEU A 196 5.67 9.40 -4.73
C LEU A 196 6.30 10.71 -5.24
N GLN A 197 7.18 10.64 -6.22
CA GLN A 197 7.78 11.84 -6.84
C GLN A 197 6.73 12.71 -7.53
N LYS A 198 5.78 12.10 -8.25
CA LYS A 198 4.65 12.80 -8.90
C LYS A 198 3.73 13.48 -7.88
N THR A 199 3.58 12.91 -6.69
CA THR A 199 2.73 13.47 -5.62
C THR A 199 3.46 14.43 -4.67
N LYS A 200 4.71 14.82 -4.99
CA LYS A 200 5.48 15.77 -4.20
C LYS A 200 4.73 17.11 -4.05
N PRO A 201 4.46 17.57 -2.81
CA PRO A 201 3.84 18.86 -2.60
C PRO A 201 4.77 20.02 -3.04
N ALA A 202 4.21 21.04 -3.68
CA ALA A 202 4.97 22.22 -4.09
C ALA A 202 5.61 22.97 -2.91
N THR A 203 5.00 22.88 -1.72
CA THR A 203 5.47 23.49 -0.48
C THR A 203 6.62 22.73 0.19
N SER A 204 6.96 21.53 -0.29
CA SER A 204 8.08 20.74 0.23
C SER A 204 9.42 21.31 -0.23
N LYS A 205 10.25 21.75 0.71
CA LYS A 205 11.59 22.30 0.48
C LYS A 205 12.67 21.26 0.77
N GLY A 206 13.76 21.28 -0.01
CA GLY A 206 14.91 20.41 0.18
C GLY A 206 14.72 18.98 -0.36
N VAL A 207 15.45 18.02 0.24
CA VAL A 207 15.45 16.62 -0.20
C VAL A 207 14.14 15.97 0.17
N TYR A 208 13.37 15.54 -0.84
CA TYR A 208 12.05 14.94 -0.66
C TYR A 208 12.12 13.48 -0.19
N LEU A 209 12.88 12.64 -0.88
CA LEU A 209 13.14 11.27 -0.45
C LEU A 209 14.37 11.29 0.47
N ARG A 210 14.22 10.97 1.76
CA ARG A 210 15.33 11.00 2.71
C ARG A 210 15.94 9.63 2.97
N LYS A 211 15.09 8.63 3.21
CA LYS A 211 15.53 7.25 3.50
C LYS A 211 14.53 6.28 2.93
N ILE A 212 15.03 5.18 2.39
CA ILE A 212 14.23 4.05 1.92
C ILE A 212 14.75 2.81 2.64
N ALA A 213 13.84 2.02 3.18
CA ALA A 213 14.17 0.76 3.82
C ALA A 213 13.19 -0.32 3.37
N LEU A 214 13.70 -1.51 3.12
CA LEU A 214 12.93 -2.71 2.78
C LEU A 214 12.94 -3.68 3.95
N SER A 215 11.86 -4.38 4.16
CA SER A 215 11.78 -5.45 5.15
C SER A 215 10.79 -6.52 4.72
N SER A 216 11.02 -7.76 5.14
CA SER A 216 9.96 -8.77 5.10
C SER A 216 9.11 -8.67 6.38
N THR A 217 7.91 -9.31 6.37
CA THR A 217 6.94 -9.24 7.48
C THR A 217 7.57 -9.52 8.84
N MET A 218 8.43 -10.52 8.90
CA MET A 218 9.09 -10.95 10.14
C MET A 218 10.61 -10.77 10.11
N GLY A 219 11.14 -10.16 9.05
CA GLY A 219 12.58 -9.98 8.82
C GLY A 219 13.15 -8.72 9.46
N VAL A 220 14.34 -8.37 8.99
CA VAL A 220 15.08 -7.17 9.39
C VAL A 220 14.93 -6.08 8.34
N GLY A 221 14.91 -4.82 8.78
CA GLY A 221 14.93 -3.69 7.86
C GLY A 221 16.31 -3.46 7.27
N VAL A 222 16.38 -3.41 5.94
CA VAL A 222 17.58 -3.15 5.13
C VAL A 222 17.47 -1.77 4.50
N ARG A 223 18.47 -0.93 4.66
CA ARG A 223 18.48 0.41 4.06
C ARG A 223 18.94 0.35 2.62
N VAL A 224 18.20 1.02 1.73
CA VAL A 224 18.49 1.07 0.30
C VAL A 224 19.22 2.36 -0.03
N ASP A 225 20.26 2.26 -0.87
CA ASP A 225 20.90 3.43 -1.46
C ASP A 225 20.01 4.01 -2.56
N GLN A 226 19.69 5.31 -2.41
CA GLN A 226 18.85 6.03 -3.37
C GLN A 226 19.54 6.24 -4.73
N GLY A 227 20.86 6.33 -4.75
CA GLY A 227 21.62 6.44 -5.98
C GLY A 227 21.42 5.26 -6.92
N SER A 228 21.24 4.05 -6.35
CA SER A 228 20.99 2.83 -7.13
C SER A 228 19.59 2.77 -7.77
N LEU A 229 18.66 3.64 -7.35
CA LEU A 229 17.31 3.74 -7.92
C LEU A 229 17.23 4.74 -9.08
N ALA A 230 18.12 5.74 -9.10
CA ALA A 230 18.19 6.78 -10.13
C ALA A 230 19.02 6.37 -11.38
N ALA A 231 19.72 5.24 -11.31
CA ALA A 231 20.61 4.74 -12.37
C ALA A 231 19.83 3.94 -13.44
N GLN A 232 18.67 4.47 -13.89
CA GLN A 232 17.91 3.94 -15.05
C GLN A 232 17.58 5.06 -16.01
#